data_0cd6333f7000d170ef07dc71f4f3ceaf
#
_entry.id   0cd6333f7000d170ef07dc71f4f3ceaf
#
_cell.length_a   1.000
_cell.length_b   1.000
_cell.length_c   1.000
_cell.angle_alpha   90.00
_cell.angle_beta   90.00
_cell.angle_gamma   90.00
#
_symmetry.space_group_name_H-M   'P 1'
#
loop_
_entity.id
_entity.type
_entity.pdbx_description
1 polymer ?
#
loop_
_entity_poly.entity_id
_entity_poly.type
_entity_poly.pdbx_seq_one_letter_code
_entity_poly.pdbx_strand_id
1 'polypeptide(L)'
;MNLCALRLNYKKTTEEKQMKLIYGVKDKPKFGQTLVFAFQQLLAILAATIAVPTIVGNGMSSSAALFGAGVGTLVYLLFTKFRSPVFVGSSFAFIGPMLSAFAGAASASLGYVGLILGAVFAGLVYVVLAIIVKLAGVNWINKLMPAVVIGPTVSIIGLSLAGNAVGDLQKGNVTHMVDGAAVQSASVCLCILCGLVTLATVIICSVFGKKMARMIPFIIGIVAGYGLAAIFTVIGNLTDTAALQIINFSAFKNMQWYPDFTFIEALKGVKEINGAYVASIAVAYVPVALVVFAEHIADHKNLSSIIEQDLLENPGLSRTLLGDGVGSMAGAFFGGCPNTTYGESVGCVAISGNASVVTILTTAIMAIVVSFFAPFVTFLSTIPSCVMGGVCIALYGFIAVSGLKMLQPVDLNDNRNLFVASTILITGIGGLSLTFGKVTITTVACALILGILVNLLTNGKRKDEPCEDLVEEEPKCSKK
;
A
#
# COMPACT_ATOMS: atom_id res chain seq x y z
N MET A 1 2.60 47.72 -5.86
CA MET A 1 2.19 46.58 -6.69
C MET A 1 1.31 45.70 -5.81
N ASN A 2 0.01 45.61 -6.13
CA ASN A 2 -1.07 45.26 -5.23
C ASN A 2 -1.03 43.82 -4.69
N LEU A 3 -0.78 43.62 -3.41
CA LEU A 3 -0.95 42.36 -2.65
C LEU A 3 -2.36 41.76 -2.78
N CYS A 4 -3.37 42.62 -3.00
CA CYS A 4 -4.75 42.19 -3.25
C CYS A 4 -4.92 41.50 -4.61
N ALA A 5 -4.19 41.93 -5.64
CA ALA A 5 -4.21 41.27 -6.96
C ALA A 5 -3.45 39.90 -6.94
N LEU A 6 -2.42 39.79 -6.10
CA LEU A 6 -1.74 38.52 -5.85
C LEU A 6 -2.61 37.53 -5.05
N ARG A 7 -3.37 38.02 -4.05
CA ARG A 7 -4.34 37.17 -3.32
C ARG A 7 -5.52 36.72 -4.20
N LEU A 8 -6.00 37.58 -5.09
CA LEU A 8 -7.07 37.22 -6.04
C LEU A 8 -6.58 36.28 -7.15
N ASN A 9 -5.35 36.45 -7.62
CA ASN A 9 -4.75 35.47 -8.53
C ASN A 9 -4.41 34.16 -7.82
N TYR A 10 -3.96 34.18 -6.57
CA TYR A 10 -3.73 32.97 -5.79
C TYR A 10 -5.06 32.24 -5.50
N LYS A 11 -6.15 32.94 -5.19
CA LYS A 11 -7.49 32.35 -5.09
C LYS A 11 -8.04 31.84 -6.42
N LYS A 12 -7.71 32.49 -7.55
CA LYS A 12 -8.10 32.01 -8.88
C LYS A 12 -7.25 30.87 -9.43
N THR A 13 -6.00 30.74 -9.00
CA THR A 13 -5.16 29.59 -9.33
C THR A 13 -5.37 28.43 -8.36
N THR A 14 -5.98 28.63 -7.20
CA THR A 14 -6.40 27.60 -6.24
C THR A 14 -7.86 27.17 -6.42
N GLU A 15 -8.63 27.77 -7.30
CA GLU A 15 -9.68 27.04 -8.01
C GLU A 15 -8.97 26.05 -8.93
N GLU A 16 -8.33 25.02 -8.31
CA GLU A 16 -7.95 23.80 -8.97
C GLU A 16 -9.12 23.47 -9.90
N LYS A 17 -8.83 23.27 -11.18
CA LYS A 17 -9.75 22.69 -12.13
C LYS A 17 -10.24 21.40 -11.51
N GLN A 18 -11.34 21.50 -10.77
CA GLN A 18 -12.04 20.34 -10.23
C GLN A 18 -12.25 19.39 -11.39
N MET A 19 -11.59 18.26 -11.33
CA MET A 19 -11.55 17.32 -12.45
C MET A 19 -12.93 16.67 -12.51
N LYS A 20 -13.78 17.18 -13.42
CA LYS A 20 -15.16 16.72 -13.57
C LYS A 20 -15.13 15.22 -13.87
N LEU A 21 -15.76 14.42 -13.01
CA LEU A 21 -15.90 13.00 -13.24
C LEU A 21 -16.60 12.75 -14.60
N ILE A 22 -16.04 11.82 -15.36
CA ILE A 22 -16.66 11.32 -16.62
C ILE A 22 -17.80 10.35 -16.26
N TYR A 23 -17.56 9.51 -15.23
CA TYR A 23 -18.52 8.55 -14.71
C TYR A 23 -18.54 8.61 -13.18
N GLY A 24 -19.74 8.83 -12.62
CA GLY A 24 -19.98 8.76 -11.18
C GLY A 24 -20.09 7.33 -10.67
N VAL A 25 -20.24 7.18 -9.36
CA VAL A 25 -20.22 5.87 -8.65
C VAL A 25 -21.24 4.87 -9.19
N LYS A 26 -22.44 5.34 -9.53
CA LYS A 26 -23.57 4.49 -10.01
C LYS A 26 -23.64 4.37 -11.52
N ASP A 27 -22.82 5.13 -12.24
CA ASP A 27 -22.84 5.13 -13.70
C ASP A 27 -22.34 3.80 -14.26
N LYS A 28 -22.91 3.40 -15.40
CA LYS A 28 -22.55 2.19 -16.11
C LYS A 28 -21.95 2.56 -17.45
N PRO A 29 -20.62 2.65 -17.58
CA PRO A 29 -19.97 2.89 -18.88
C PRO A 29 -20.35 1.80 -19.88
N LYS A 30 -20.27 2.09 -21.17
CA LYS A 30 -20.46 1.07 -22.23
C LYS A 30 -19.44 -0.07 -22.04
N PHE A 31 -19.82 -1.30 -22.40
CA PHE A 31 -19.01 -2.50 -22.16
C PHE A 31 -17.54 -2.35 -22.58
N GLY A 32 -17.26 -1.86 -23.79
CA GLY A 32 -15.89 -1.64 -24.26
C GLY A 32 -15.13 -0.58 -23.44
N GLN A 33 -15.81 0.47 -22.99
CA GLN A 33 -15.21 1.48 -22.11
C GLN A 33 -14.92 0.91 -20.72
N THR A 34 -15.87 0.11 -20.16
CA THR A 34 -15.68 -0.58 -18.89
C THR A 34 -14.45 -1.47 -18.93
N LEU A 35 -14.26 -2.25 -20.00
CA LEU A 35 -13.08 -3.10 -20.16
C LEU A 35 -11.77 -2.29 -20.21
N VAL A 36 -11.75 -1.19 -20.96
CA VAL A 36 -10.57 -0.33 -21.05
C VAL A 36 -10.24 0.28 -19.69
N PHE A 37 -11.21 0.85 -18.98
CA PHE A 37 -10.99 1.42 -17.66
C PHE A 37 -10.64 0.37 -16.62
N ALA A 38 -11.25 -0.83 -16.68
CA ALA A 38 -10.92 -1.93 -15.79
C ALA A 38 -9.49 -2.43 -16.01
N PHE A 39 -9.05 -2.53 -17.26
CA PHE A 39 -7.68 -2.89 -17.59
C PHE A 39 -6.68 -1.83 -17.11
N GLN A 40 -7.00 -0.54 -17.28
CA GLN A 40 -6.19 0.55 -16.74
C GLN A 40 -6.05 0.47 -15.22
N GLN A 41 -7.17 0.23 -14.53
CA GLN A 41 -7.20 0.07 -13.08
C GLN A 41 -6.36 -1.16 -12.64
N LEU A 42 -6.51 -2.29 -13.33
CA LEU A 42 -5.72 -3.51 -13.08
C LEU A 42 -4.22 -3.24 -13.21
N LEU A 43 -3.80 -2.57 -14.29
CA LEU A 43 -2.39 -2.21 -14.48
C LEU A 43 -1.88 -1.23 -13.41
N ALA A 44 -2.72 -0.30 -12.95
CA ALA A 44 -2.34 0.66 -11.91
C ALA A 44 -2.05 -0.04 -10.57
N ILE A 45 -2.85 -1.05 -10.20
CA ILE A 45 -2.72 -1.76 -8.91
C ILE A 45 -1.77 -2.95 -8.97
N LEU A 46 -1.41 -3.42 -10.17
CA LEU A 46 -0.67 -4.65 -10.36
C LEU A 46 0.69 -4.62 -9.66
N ALA A 47 1.45 -3.52 -9.84
CA ALA A 47 2.79 -3.39 -9.27
C ALA A 47 2.78 -3.52 -7.74
N ALA A 48 1.84 -2.83 -7.07
CA ALA A 48 1.68 -2.91 -5.62
C ALA A 48 1.28 -4.33 -5.18
N THR A 49 0.35 -4.96 -5.90
CA THR A 49 -0.15 -6.30 -5.57
C THR A 49 0.94 -7.36 -5.63
N ILE A 50 1.84 -7.31 -6.64
CA ILE A 50 2.92 -8.28 -6.79
C ILE A 50 4.14 -7.98 -5.93
N ALA A 51 4.34 -6.71 -5.52
CA ALA A 51 5.48 -6.31 -4.71
C ALA A 51 5.47 -6.99 -3.34
N VAL A 52 4.32 -7.06 -2.67
CA VAL A 52 4.21 -7.60 -1.31
C VAL A 52 4.65 -9.07 -1.23
N PRO A 53 4.09 -10.02 -2.00
CA PRO A 53 4.56 -11.41 -1.96
C PRO A 53 6.02 -11.56 -2.40
N THR A 54 6.49 -10.73 -3.34
CA THR A 54 7.90 -10.75 -3.77
C THR A 54 8.86 -10.36 -2.65
N ILE A 55 8.49 -9.33 -1.86
CA ILE A 55 9.31 -8.85 -0.73
C ILE A 55 9.31 -9.85 0.42
N VAL A 56 8.15 -10.42 0.75
CA VAL A 56 8.05 -11.43 1.81
C VAL A 56 8.79 -12.70 1.41
N GLY A 57 8.82 -13.04 0.14
CA GLY A 57 9.51 -14.23 -0.36
C GLY A 57 8.87 -15.53 0.11
N ASN A 58 9.67 -16.46 0.63
CA ASN A 58 9.24 -17.74 1.19
C ASN A 58 8.35 -18.57 0.25
N GLY A 59 8.51 -18.42 -1.06
CA GLY A 59 7.71 -19.11 -2.06
C GLY A 59 6.30 -18.55 -2.25
N MET A 60 5.99 -17.37 -1.74
CA MET A 60 4.68 -16.74 -1.95
C MET A 60 4.43 -16.46 -3.42
N SER A 61 3.21 -16.79 -3.87
CA SER A 61 2.80 -16.67 -5.27
C SER A 61 2.17 -15.29 -5.56
N SER A 62 2.78 -14.54 -6.50
CA SER A 62 2.21 -13.28 -6.99
C SER A 62 0.86 -13.47 -7.69
N SER A 63 0.64 -14.62 -8.35
CA SER A 63 -0.65 -14.97 -8.96
C SER A 63 -1.73 -15.23 -7.92
N ALA A 64 -1.40 -15.95 -6.83
CA ALA A 64 -2.32 -16.17 -5.73
C ALA A 64 -2.66 -14.86 -5.02
N ALA A 65 -1.69 -13.96 -4.84
CA ALA A 65 -1.92 -12.63 -4.27
C ALA A 65 -2.86 -11.79 -5.17
N LEU A 66 -2.68 -11.83 -6.49
CA LEU A 66 -3.56 -11.14 -7.45
C LEU A 66 -4.99 -11.73 -7.42
N PHE A 67 -5.12 -13.06 -7.35
CA PHE A 67 -6.41 -13.73 -7.16
C PHE A 67 -7.07 -13.28 -5.85
N GLY A 68 -6.31 -13.32 -4.74
CA GLY A 68 -6.77 -12.90 -3.41
C GLY A 68 -7.22 -11.44 -3.38
N ALA A 69 -6.49 -10.54 -4.05
CA ALA A 69 -6.88 -9.13 -4.17
C ALA A 69 -8.21 -8.98 -4.94
N GLY A 70 -8.39 -9.74 -6.03
CA GLY A 70 -9.65 -9.78 -6.77
C GLY A 70 -10.81 -10.26 -5.90
N VAL A 71 -10.67 -11.38 -5.20
CA VAL A 71 -11.69 -11.93 -4.29
C VAL A 71 -11.97 -10.97 -3.14
N GLY A 72 -10.93 -10.41 -2.50
CA GLY A 72 -11.07 -9.43 -1.42
C GLY A 72 -11.84 -8.20 -1.87
N THR A 73 -11.58 -7.70 -3.10
CA THR A 73 -12.32 -6.58 -3.69
C THR A 73 -13.80 -6.93 -3.93
N LEU A 74 -14.10 -8.14 -4.41
CA LEU A 74 -15.50 -8.58 -4.56
C LEU A 74 -16.23 -8.58 -3.22
N VAL A 75 -15.59 -9.11 -2.17
CA VAL A 75 -16.14 -9.13 -0.81
C VAL A 75 -16.33 -7.68 -0.31
N TYR A 76 -15.34 -6.81 -0.50
CA TYR A 76 -15.44 -5.40 -0.14
C TYR A 76 -16.64 -4.71 -0.81
N LEU A 77 -16.83 -4.92 -2.11
CA LEU A 77 -17.95 -4.34 -2.87
C LEU A 77 -19.31 -4.83 -2.36
N LEU A 78 -19.42 -6.10 -1.95
CA LEU A 78 -20.65 -6.64 -1.36
C LEU A 78 -21.00 -5.93 -0.05
N PHE A 79 -20.05 -5.78 0.87
CA PHE A 79 -20.27 -5.11 2.16
C PHE A 79 -20.59 -3.63 2.00
N THR A 80 -19.94 -2.94 1.04
CA THR A 80 -20.19 -1.53 0.74
C THR A 80 -21.43 -1.30 -0.12
N LYS A 81 -22.18 -2.36 -0.44
CA LYS A 81 -23.38 -2.32 -1.32
C LYS A 81 -23.10 -1.63 -2.65
N PHE A 82 -21.93 -1.87 -3.22
CA PHE A 82 -21.48 -1.28 -4.48
C PHE A 82 -21.54 0.26 -4.48
N ARG A 83 -21.13 0.90 -3.37
CA ARG A 83 -21.12 2.37 -3.24
C ARG A 83 -19.74 2.98 -3.03
N SER A 84 -18.72 2.19 -2.81
CA SER A 84 -17.33 2.66 -2.67
C SER A 84 -16.48 2.13 -3.83
N PRO A 85 -16.09 3.01 -4.77
CA PRO A 85 -15.35 2.61 -5.98
C PRO A 85 -13.85 2.53 -5.72
N VAL A 86 -13.43 1.63 -4.82
CA VAL A 86 -12.00 1.37 -4.53
C VAL A 86 -11.69 -0.11 -4.70
N PHE A 87 -10.50 -0.39 -5.23
CA PHE A 87 -9.93 -1.73 -5.26
C PHE A 87 -9.13 -1.96 -3.97
N VAL A 88 -9.24 -3.15 -3.39
CA VAL A 88 -8.43 -3.56 -2.24
C VAL A 88 -7.40 -4.60 -2.67
N GLY A 89 -6.20 -4.52 -2.13
CA GLY A 89 -5.12 -5.43 -2.51
C GLY A 89 -4.08 -5.57 -1.42
N SER A 90 -2.97 -6.25 -1.72
CA SER A 90 -1.94 -6.65 -0.75
C SER A 90 -1.37 -5.47 0.02
N SER A 91 -1.50 -5.47 1.34
CA SER A 91 -1.10 -4.36 2.21
C SER A 91 0.40 -4.39 2.54
N PHE A 92 1.09 -3.29 2.27
CA PHE A 92 2.50 -3.09 2.64
C PHE A 92 2.72 -3.03 4.15
N ALA A 93 1.74 -2.55 4.91
CA ALA A 93 1.84 -2.45 6.37
C ALA A 93 2.00 -3.83 7.04
N PHE A 94 1.45 -4.87 6.43
CA PHE A 94 1.55 -6.24 6.96
C PHE A 94 2.83 -6.99 6.56
N ILE A 95 3.75 -6.42 5.77
CA ILE A 95 5.01 -7.09 5.40
C ILE A 95 5.79 -7.51 6.64
N GLY A 96 5.94 -6.63 7.64
CA GLY A 96 6.60 -6.96 8.90
C GLY A 96 5.96 -8.14 9.64
N PRO A 97 4.65 -8.11 9.93
CA PRO A 97 3.92 -9.25 10.47
C PRO A 97 4.04 -10.53 9.65
N MET A 98 3.98 -10.45 8.31
CA MET A 98 4.12 -11.61 7.43
C MET A 98 5.51 -12.24 7.52
N LEU A 99 6.57 -11.44 7.53
CA LEU A 99 7.94 -11.90 7.77
C LEU A 99 8.08 -12.54 9.16
N SER A 100 7.47 -11.94 10.18
CA SER A 100 7.46 -12.49 11.53
C SER A 100 6.73 -13.82 11.63
N ALA A 101 5.66 -14.01 10.83
CA ALA A 101 4.93 -15.27 10.77
C ALA A 101 5.82 -16.41 10.26
N PHE A 102 6.61 -16.19 9.21
CA PHE A 102 7.58 -17.17 8.73
C PHE A 102 8.76 -17.37 9.68
N ALA A 103 9.31 -16.28 10.23
CA ALA A 103 10.45 -16.35 11.14
C ALA A 103 10.13 -17.10 12.45
N GLY A 104 8.89 -17.01 12.93
CA GLY A 104 8.43 -17.73 14.13
C GLY A 104 7.93 -19.15 13.86
N ALA A 105 7.83 -19.58 12.61
CA ALA A 105 7.30 -20.89 12.22
C ALA A 105 8.39 -21.97 12.24
N ALA A 106 8.02 -23.20 12.62
CA ALA A 106 8.88 -24.36 12.54
C ALA A 106 9.04 -24.89 11.12
N SER A 107 8.07 -24.60 10.25
CA SER A 107 8.07 -24.97 8.83
C SER A 107 7.49 -23.85 7.97
N ALA A 108 7.78 -23.85 6.67
CA ALA A 108 7.17 -22.91 5.74
C ALA A 108 5.64 -23.05 5.74
N SER A 109 5.11 -24.27 5.80
CA SER A 109 3.67 -24.52 5.83
C SER A 109 2.99 -23.92 7.06
N LEU A 110 3.63 -23.99 8.24
CA LEU A 110 3.16 -23.28 9.43
C LEU A 110 3.20 -21.76 9.22
N GLY A 111 4.21 -21.21 8.53
CA GLY A 111 4.27 -19.81 8.15
C GLY A 111 3.03 -19.39 7.36
N TYR A 112 2.61 -20.18 6.38
CA TYR A 112 1.37 -19.93 5.61
C TYR A 112 0.11 -19.99 6.47
N VAL A 113 0.04 -20.89 7.47
CA VAL A 113 -1.03 -20.83 8.49
C VAL A 113 -1.01 -19.49 9.22
N GLY A 114 0.19 -19.01 9.60
CA GLY A 114 0.37 -17.73 10.27
C GLY A 114 -0.14 -16.55 9.46
N LEU A 115 0.03 -16.55 8.12
CA LEU A 115 -0.52 -15.51 7.25
C LEU A 115 -2.05 -15.47 7.31
N ILE A 116 -2.71 -16.63 7.22
CA ILE A 116 -4.19 -16.72 7.28
C ILE A 116 -4.68 -16.32 8.67
N LEU A 117 -4.11 -16.87 9.74
CA LEU A 117 -4.48 -16.52 11.12
C LEU A 117 -4.26 -15.03 11.40
N GLY A 118 -3.15 -14.47 10.92
CA GLY A 118 -2.84 -13.05 11.08
C GLY A 118 -3.88 -12.16 10.39
N ALA A 119 -4.28 -12.49 9.18
CA ALA A 119 -5.34 -11.79 8.48
C ALA A 119 -6.70 -11.91 9.20
N VAL A 120 -6.98 -13.07 9.80
CA VAL A 120 -8.19 -13.26 10.63
C VAL A 120 -8.13 -12.35 11.85
N PHE A 121 -7.01 -12.29 12.57
CA PHE A 121 -6.86 -11.38 13.72
C PHE A 121 -7.00 -9.91 13.30
N ALA A 122 -6.35 -9.48 12.22
CA ALA A 122 -6.47 -8.13 11.71
C ALA A 122 -7.92 -7.80 11.30
N GLY A 123 -8.57 -8.70 10.57
CA GLY A 123 -9.96 -8.52 10.16
C GLY A 123 -10.94 -8.51 11.33
N LEU A 124 -10.70 -9.29 12.39
CA LEU A 124 -11.50 -9.22 13.64
C LEU A 124 -11.37 -7.86 14.31
N VAL A 125 -10.18 -7.24 14.31
CA VAL A 125 -10.03 -5.85 14.78
C VAL A 125 -10.94 -4.91 14.01
N TYR A 126 -10.98 -5.04 12.68
CA TYR A 126 -11.86 -4.23 11.82
C TYR A 126 -13.34 -4.47 12.11
N VAL A 127 -13.74 -5.72 12.36
CA VAL A 127 -15.12 -6.04 12.77
C VAL A 127 -15.47 -5.36 14.09
N VAL A 128 -14.57 -5.42 15.08
CA VAL A 128 -14.77 -4.75 16.37
C VAL A 128 -14.86 -3.22 16.19
N LEU A 129 -13.94 -2.62 15.43
CA LEU A 129 -13.96 -1.20 15.13
C LEU A 129 -15.23 -0.79 14.38
N ALA A 130 -15.69 -1.59 13.42
CA ALA A 130 -16.95 -1.35 12.71
C ALA A 130 -18.17 -1.36 13.62
N ILE A 131 -18.20 -2.26 14.62
CA ILE A 131 -19.24 -2.30 15.64
C ILE A 131 -19.18 -1.05 16.52
N ILE A 132 -17.99 -0.68 17.00
CA ILE A 132 -17.79 0.53 17.82
C ILE A 132 -18.22 1.78 17.04
N VAL A 133 -17.80 1.92 15.79
CA VAL A 133 -18.21 3.04 14.92
C VAL A 133 -19.72 3.09 14.73
N LYS A 134 -20.37 1.95 14.56
CA LYS A 134 -21.83 1.88 14.41
C LYS A 134 -22.57 2.29 15.68
N LEU A 135 -22.03 2.01 16.87
CA LEU A 135 -22.66 2.29 18.16
C LEU A 135 -22.30 3.67 18.71
N ALA A 136 -21.03 4.07 18.62
CA ALA A 136 -20.48 5.28 19.23
C ALA A 136 -20.16 6.41 18.23
N GLY A 137 -20.41 6.21 16.94
CA GLY A 137 -20.05 7.17 15.88
C GLY A 137 -18.54 7.27 15.64
N VAL A 138 -18.12 8.32 14.92
CA VAL A 138 -16.72 8.51 14.48
C VAL A 138 -15.92 9.50 15.34
N ASN A 139 -16.56 10.26 16.24
CA ASN A 139 -15.91 11.37 16.96
C ASN A 139 -14.76 10.93 17.88
N TRP A 140 -14.82 9.72 18.45
CA TRP A 140 -13.77 9.17 19.30
C TRP A 140 -12.48 8.89 18.52
N ILE A 141 -12.60 8.58 17.22
CA ILE A 141 -11.45 8.34 16.34
C ILE A 141 -10.62 9.60 16.20
N ASN A 142 -11.28 10.73 15.95
CA ASN A 142 -10.59 12.01 15.79
C ASN A 142 -9.85 12.46 17.08
N LYS A 143 -10.31 11.98 18.26
CA LYS A 143 -9.63 12.25 19.54
C LYS A 143 -8.43 11.32 19.77
N LEU A 144 -8.57 10.04 19.42
CA LEU A 144 -7.52 9.04 19.65
C LEU A 144 -6.44 9.11 18.57
N MET A 145 -6.85 9.29 17.33
CA MET A 145 -6.01 9.28 16.14
C MET A 145 -6.27 10.53 15.29
N PRO A 146 -5.87 11.72 15.76
CA PRO A 146 -5.91 12.94 14.94
C PRO A 146 -4.89 12.87 13.80
N ALA A 147 -4.96 13.79 12.84
CA ALA A 147 -4.06 13.84 11.68
C ALA A 147 -2.57 13.83 12.07
N VAL A 148 -2.22 14.45 13.22
CA VAL A 148 -0.85 14.47 13.76
C VAL A 148 -0.34 13.09 14.21
N VAL A 149 -1.24 12.12 14.47
CA VAL A 149 -0.90 10.73 14.76
C VAL A 149 -0.92 9.90 13.47
N ILE A 150 -2.00 10.02 12.68
CA ILE A 150 -2.20 9.21 11.46
C ILE A 150 -1.11 9.52 10.43
N GLY A 151 -0.85 10.80 10.15
CA GLY A 151 0.07 11.22 9.10
C GLY A 151 1.48 10.62 9.25
N PRO A 152 2.17 10.86 10.37
CA PRO A 152 3.49 10.26 10.61
C PRO A 152 3.46 8.73 10.62
N THR A 153 2.38 8.11 11.14
CA THR A 153 2.25 6.64 11.16
C THR A 153 2.17 6.07 9.74
N VAL A 154 1.40 6.67 8.84
CA VAL A 154 1.35 6.26 7.43
C VAL A 154 2.71 6.53 6.77
N SER A 155 3.37 7.66 7.08
CA SER A 155 4.69 7.96 6.52
C SER A 155 5.75 6.91 6.85
N ILE A 156 5.77 6.41 8.09
CA ILE A 156 6.76 5.40 8.49
C ILE A 156 6.52 4.03 7.87
N ILE A 157 5.31 3.70 7.38
CA ILE A 157 5.09 2.47 6.60
C ILE A 157 6.03 2.48 5.38
N GLY A 158 5.99 3.54 4.58
CA GLY A 158 6.87 3.68 3.41
C GLY A 158 8.35 3.78 3.79
N LEU A 159 8.68 4.61 4.79
CA LEU A 159 10.07 4.85 5.20
C LEU A 159 10.74 3.62 5.83
N SER A 160 10.01 2.80 6.59
CA SER A 160 10.55 1.58 7.19
C SER A 160 10.92 0.50 6.16
N LEU A 161 10.33 0.56 4.96
CA LEU A 161 10.60 -0.35 3.86
C LEU A 161 11.70 0.16 2.90
N ALA A 162 12.20 1.38 3.10
CA ALA A 162 13.20 2.00 2.22
C ALA A 162 14.47 1.15 2.08
N GLY A 163 14.95 0.55 3.18
CA GLY A 163 16.10 -0.33 3.19
C GLY A 163 15.91 -1.57 2.29
N ASN A 164 14.73 -2.14 2.25
CA ASN A 164 14.40 -3.27 1.39
C ASN A 164 14.47 -2.87 -0.08
N ALA A 165 13.85 -1.74 -0.45
CA ALA A 165 13.87 -1.26 -1.83
C ALA A 165 15.29 -1.00 -2.34
N VAL A 166 16.15 -0.36 -1.51
CA VAL A 166 17.55 -0.11 -1.86
C VAL A 166 18.36 -1.41 -1.90
N GLY A 167 18.11 -2.36 -0.98
CA GLY A 167 18.74 -3.67 -1.00
C GLY A 167 18.38 -4.49 -2.24
N ASP A 168 17.13 -4.39 -2.70
CA ASP A 168 16.66 -5.10 -3.89
C ASP A 168 17.23 -4.54 -5.19
N LEU A 169 17.57 -3.24 -5.26
CA LEU A 169 18.29 -2.67 -6.42
C LEU A 169 19.58 -3.41 -6.75
N GLN A 170 20.19 -4.07 -5.78
CA GLN A 170 21.48 -4.74 -5.92
C GLN A 170 21.36 -6.21 -6.35
N LYS A 171 20.12 -6.75 -6.47
CA LYS A 171 19.88 -8.19 -6.64
C LYS A 171 19.31 -8.53 -8.02
N GLY A 172 19.93 -9.52 -8.67
CA GLY A 172 19.38 -10.24 -9.82
C GLY A 172 18.69 -11.55 -9.38
N ASN A 173 18.06 -12.25 -10.32
CA ASN A 173 17.34 -13.51 -10.05
C ASN A 173 18.17 -14.77 -10.40
N VAL A 174 19.38 -14.61 -10.93
CA VAL A 174 20.26 -15.72 -11.26
C VAL A 174 21.29 -15.91 -10.15
N THR A 175 21.31 -17.10 -9.57
CA THR A 175 22.28 -17.48 -8.55
C THR A 175 23.02 -18.75 -8.96
N HIS A 176 24.27 -18.87 -8.56
CA HIS A 176 25.09 -20.09 -8.68
C HIS A 176 25.62 -20.49 -7.31
N MET A 177 25.93 -21.76 -7.15
CA MET A 177 26.46 -22.26 -5.88
C MET A 177 27.98 -22.11 -5.87
N VAL A 178 28.51 -21.41 -4.86
CA VAL A 178 29.96 -21.31 -4.58
C VAL A 178 30.15 -21.75 -3.12
N ASP A 179 30.95 -22.77 -2.92
CA ASP A 179 31.25 -23.33 -1.59
C ASP A 179 30.01 -23.66 -0.74
N GLY A 180 28.93 -24.11 -1.40
CA GLY A 180 27.66 -24.44 -0.74
C GLY A 180 26.75 -23.24 -0.42
N ALA A 181 27.18 -22.02 -0.77
CA ALA A 181 26.34 -20.81 -0.65
C ALA A 181 25.82 -20.37 -2.03
N ALA A 182 24.56 -19.93 -2.07
CA ALA A 182 23.96 -19.34 -3.26
C ALA A 182 24.49 -17.90 -3.44
N VAL A 183 25.30 -17.68 -4.47
CA VAL A 183 25.89 -16.38 -4.81
C VAL A 183 25.22 -15.85 -6.06
N GLN A 184 24.92 -14.56 -6.07
CA GLN A 184 24.35 -13.89 -7.24
C GLN A 184 25.33 -13.90 -8.41
N SER A 185 24.87 -14.27 -9.61
CA SER A 185 25.65 -14.23 -10.84
C SER A 185 25.84 -12.83 -11.38
N ALA A 186 24.76 -12.05 -11.37
CA ALA A 186 24.71 -10.72 -11.99
C ALA A 186 25.61 -9.71 -11.27
N SER A 187 26.23 -8.83 -12.05
CA SER A 187 26.95 -7.66 -11.53
C SER A 187 26.01 -6.71 -10.81
N VAL A 188 26.37 -6.32 -9.58
CA VAL A 188 25.62 -5.35 -8.77
C VAL A 188 25.41 -4.03 -9.52
N CYS A 189 26.42 -3.54 -10.24
CA CYS A 189 26.32 -2.30 -11.01
C CYS A 189 25.26 -2.39 -12.12
N LEU A 190 25.14 -3.53 -12.79
CA LEU A 190 24.13 -3.74 -13.83
C LEU A 190 22.74 -3.89 -13.26
N CYS A 191 22.60 -4.55 -12.10
CA CYS A 191 21.34 -4.61 -11.36
C CYS A 191 20.87 -3.20 -10.97
N ILE A 192 21.76 -2.39 -10.37
CA ILE A 192 21.46 -0.99 -10.01
C ILE A 192 21.04 -0.18 -11.25
N LEU A 193 21.75 -0.34 -12.38
CA LEU A 193 21.39 0.34 -13.62
C LEU A 193 19.97 -0.01 -14.07
N CYS A 194 19.59 -1.30 -14.08
CA CYS A 194 18.25 -1.74 -14.44
C CYS A 194 17.18 -1.14 -13.52
N GLY A 195 17.42 -1.14 -12.20
CA GLY A 195 16.53 -0.55 -11.22
C GLY A 195 16.41 0.97 -11.34
N LEU A 196 17.51 1.68 -11.60
CA LEU A 196 17.48 3.13 -11.83
C LEU A 196 16.78 3.50 -13.14
N VAL A 197 16.92 2.72 -14.21
CA VAL A 197 16.16 2.89 -15.44
C VAL A 197 14.66 2.69 -15.19
N THR A 198 14.29 1.68 -14.40
CA THR A 198 12.92 1.48 -13.96
C THR A 198 12.38 2.71 -13.24
N LEU A 199 13.08 3.18 -12.20
CA LEU A 199 12.69 4.34 -11.41
C LEU A 199 12.58 5.61 -12.26
N ALA A 200 13.59 5.88 -13.10
CA ALA A 200 13.59 7.04 -14.01
C ALA A 200 12.40 7.00 -14.96
N THR A 201 12.09 5.83 -15.52
CA THR A 201 10.92 5.66 -16.40
C THR A 201 9.61 5.91 -15.65
N VAL A 202 9.46 5.40 -14.41
CA VAL A 202 8.30 5.69 -13.56
C VAL A 202 8.16 7.20 -13.33
N ILE A 203 9.23 7.90 -13.00
CA ILE A 203 9.23 9.35 -12.76
C ILE A 203 8.85 10.09 -14.04
N ILE A 204 9.48 9.78 -15.18
CA ILE A 204 9.22 10.44 -16.46
C ILE A 204 7.74 10.24 -16.87
N CYS A 205 7.22 9.01 -16.75
CA CYS A 205 5.83 8.72 -17.07
C CYS A 205 4.86 9.44 -16.12
N SER A 206 5.18 9.53 -14.85
CA SER A 206 4.33 10.19 -13.84
C SER A 206 4.29 11.71 -14.04
N VAL A 207 5.43 12.34 -14.33
CA VAL A 207 5.57 13.80 -14.42
C VAL A 207 5.20 14.32 -15.80
N PHE A 208 5.77 13.74 -16.84
CA PHE A 208 5.66 14.20 -18.22
C PHE A 208 4.68 13.39 -19.07
N GLY A 209 4.25 12.22 -18.57
CA GLY A 209 3.34 11.33 -19.27
C GLY A 209 1.99 11.96 -19.54
N LYS A 210 1.38 11.60 -20.69
CA LYS A 210 0.04 12.02 -21.09
C LYS A 210 -0.92 10.83 -21.05
N LYS A 211 -2.17 11.10 -20.63
CA LYS A 211 -3.24 10.08 -20.62
C LYS A 211 -2.76 8.74 -20.00
N MET A 212 -2.69 7.68 -20.82
CA MET A 212 -2.35 6.32 -20.38
C MET A 212 -0.98 6.22 -19.68
N ALA A 213 0.07 6.86 -20.22
CA ALA A 213 1.40 6.77 -19.64
C ALA A 213 1.45 7.29 -18.18
N ARG A 214 0.66 8.33 -17.89
CA ARG A 214 0.53 8.88 -16.53
C ARG A 214 -0.29 7.99 -15.58
N MET A 215 -1.16 7.14 -16.12
CA MET A 215 -2.01 6.25 -15.33
C MET A 215 -1.32 4.96 -14.91
N ILE A 216 -0.39 4.45 -15.74
CA ILE A 216 0.29 3.17 -15.51
C ILE A 216 1.82 3.31 -15.48
N PRO A 217 2.39 4.30 -14.77
CA PRO A 217 3.82 4.59 -14.81
C PRO A 217 4.65 3.41 -14.30
N PHE A 218 4.17 2.69 -13.29
CA PHE A 218 4.86 1.56 -12.70
C PHE A 218 5.02 0.40 -13.69
N ILE A 219 3.97 0.07 -14.44
CA ILE A 219 4.04 -1.00 -15.44
C ILE A 219 5.00 -0.64 -16.58
N ILE A 220 4.95 0.62 -17.06
CA ILE A 220 5.89 1.08 -18.09
C ILE A 220 7.33 1.02 -17.56
N GLY A 221 7.54 1.41 -16.30
CA GLY A 221 8.84 1.29 -15.63
C GLY A 221 9.32 -0.15 -15.54
N ILE A 222 8.45 -1.08 -15.10
CA ILE A 222 8.77 -2.51 -15.04
C ILE A 222 9.17 -3.01 -16.43
N VAL A 223 8.39 -2.72 -17.46
CA VAL A 223 8.68 -3.17 -18.83
C VAL A 223 10.02 -2.61 -19.33
N ALA A 224 10.33 -1.34 -19.05
CA ALA A 224 11.60 -0.74 -19.45
C ALA A 224 12.80 -1.38 -18.72
N GLY A 225 12.72 -1.54 -17.41
CA GLY A 225 13.80 -2.16 -16.62
C GLY A 225 13.97 -3.65 -16.91
N TYR A 226 12.85 -4.37 -17.05
CA TYR A 226 12.85 -5.77 -17.46
C TYR A 226 13.45 -5.95 -18.86
N GLY A 227 13.07 -5.09 -19.81
CA GLY A 227 13.61 -5.12 -21.19
C GLY A 227 15.13 -4.92 -21.20
N LEU A 228 15.65 -3.98 -20.40
CA LEU A 228 17.09 -3.77 -20.26
C LEU A 228 17.78 -4.99 -19.62
N ALA A 229 17.22 -5.52 -18.54
CA ALA A 229 17.72 -6.73 -17.87
C ALA A 229 17.70 -7.96 -18.80
N ALA A 230 16.67 -8.07 -19.66
CA ALA A 230 16.56 -9.14 -20.65
C ALA A 230 17.67 -9.02 -21.73
N ILE A 231 17.95 -7.81 -22.22
CA ILE A 231 19.03 -7.55 -23.17
C ILE A 231 20.37 -8.00 -22.57
N PHE A 232 20.70 -7.59 -21.35
CA PHE A 232 21.92 -8.03 -20.67
C PHE A 232 21.97 -9.55 -20.52
N THR A 233 20.87 -10.17 -20.11
CA THR A 233 20.80 -11.63 -19.90
C THR A 233 20.98 -12.39 -21.22
N VAL A 234 20.40 -11.94 -22.32
CA VAL A 234 20.58 -12.57 -23.65
C VAL A 234 22.03 -12.45 -24.11
N ILE A 235 22.65 -11.27 -23.97
CA ILE A 235 24.09 -11.08 -24.28
C ILE A 235 24.93 -11.99 -23.38
N GLY A 236 24.66 -12.05 -22.07
CA GLY A 236 25.37 -12.93 -21.12
C GLY A 236 25.27 -14.41 -21.48
N ASN A 237 24.11 -14.86 -21.95
CA ASN A 237 23.93 -16.25 -22.40
C ASN A 237 24.67 -16.54 -23.72
N LEU A 238 24.77 -15.55 -24.62
CA LEU A 238 25.50 -15.71 -25.89
C LEU A 238 27.02 -15.65 -25.71
N THR A 239 27.50 -14.88 -24.73
CA THR A 239 28.94 -14.69 -24.44
C THR A 239 29.46 -15.56 -23.29
N ASP A 240 28.60 -16.38 -22.71
CA ASP A 240 28.86 -17.19 -21.49
C ASP A 240 29.39 -16.33 -20.33
N THR A 241 28.89 -15.11 -20.22
CA THR A 241 29.33 -14.14 -19.19
C THR A 241 28.29 -14.10 -18.06
N ALA A 242 28.56 -14.78 -16.94
CA ALA A 242 27.66 -14.87 -15.79
C ALA A 242 27.28 -13.50 -15.19
N ALA A 243 28.19 -12.52 -15.22
CA ALA A 243 27.95 -11.17 -14.69
C ALA A 243 26.81 -10.40 -15.40
N LEU A 244 26.43 -10.79 -16.62
CA LEU A 244 25.33 -10.23 -17.40
C LEU A 244 23.99 -10.97 -17.20
N GLN A 245 23.99 -12.11 -16.54
CA GLN A 245 22.78 -12.95 -16.35
C GLN A 245 21.97 -12.45 -15.16
N ILE A 246 20.96 -11.62 -15.43
CA ILE A 246 20.09 -10.99 -14.42
C ILE A 246 18.77 -11.75 -14.26
N ILE A 247 18.16 -12.20 -15.38
CA ILE A 247 16.84 -12.85 -15.41
C ILE A 247 16.97 -14.36 -15.57
N ASN A 248 16.25 -15.10 -14.75
CA ASN A 248 16.11 -16.54 -14.91
C ASN A 248 14.90 -16.87 -15.79
N PHE A 249 15.15 -17.21 -17.06
CA PHE A 249 14.09 -17.59 -18.00
C PHE A 249 13.64 -19.06 -17.88
N SER A 250 14.24 -19.85 -17.00
CA SER A 250 13.87 -21.28 -16.85
C SER A 250 12.41 -21.47 -16.38
N ALA A 251 11.85 -20.49 -15.69
CA ALA A 251 10.45 -20.51 -15.27
C ALA A 251 9.46 -20.69 -16.44
N PHE A 252 9.81 -20.18 -17.64
CA PHE A 252 8.96 -20.34 -18.83
C PHE A 252 8.92 -21.77 -19.38
N LYS A 253 9.82 -22.66 -18.94
CA LYS A 253 9.80 -24.09 -19.34
C LYS A 253 8.71 -24.88 -18.62
N ASN A 254 8.35 -24.46 -17.40
CA ASN A 254 7.39 -25.14 -16.52
C ASN A 254 6.33 -24.15 -16.02
N MET A 255 5.53 -23.61 -16.94
CA MET A 255 4.47 -22.63 -16.59
C MET A 255 3.32 -23.33 -15.87
N GLN A 256 2.88 -22.75 -14.75
CA GLN A 256 1.70 -23.21 -14.00
C GLN A 256 0.47 -22.40 -14.41
N TRP A 257 -0.64 -23.10 -14.72
CA TRP A 257 -1.90 -22.50 -15.14
C TRP A 257 -2.86 -22.22 -13.98
N TYR A 258 -2.47 -22.52 -12.77
CA TYR A 258 -3.26 -22.25 -11.57
C TYR A 258 -2.39 -21.57 -10.52
N PRO A 259 -2.96 -20.64 -9.74
CA PRO A 259 -2.25 -19.99 -8.65
C PRO A 259 -1.90 -20.98 -7.53
N ASP A 260 -0.73 -20.84 -6.92
CA ASP A 260 -0.36 -21.59 -5.73
C ASP A 260 -1.08 -20.99 -4.52
N PHE A 261 -2.31 -21.46 -4.30
CA PHE A 261 -3.16 -20.92 -3.25
C PHE A 261 -2.60 -21.17 -1.85
N THR A 262 -2.53 -20.11 -1.06
CA THR A 262 -1.99 -20.10 0.30
C THR A 262 -2.66 -21.15 1.21
N PHE A 263 -3.98 -21.33 1.13
CA PHE A 263 -4.68 -22.30 1.97
C PHE A 263 -4.23 -23.75 1.73
N ILE A 264 -3.78 -24.08 0.52
CA ILE A 264 -3.29 -25.45 0.19
C ILE A 264 -1.99 -25.73 0.95
N GLU A 265 -1.06 -24.77 0.96
CA GLU A 265 0.19 -24.90 1.73
C GLU A 265 -0.07 -24.82 3.23
N ALA A 266 -0.98 -23.95 3.68
CA ALA A 266 -1.36 -23.83 5.06
C ALA A 266 -1.96 -25.14 5.63
N LEU A 267 -2.79 -25.86 4.87
CA LEU A 267 -3.37 -27.14 5.31
C LEU A 267 -2.32 -28.16 5.73
N LYS A 268 -1.12 -28.13 5.13
CA LYS A 268 -0.01 -29.02 5.50
C LYS A 268 0.57 -28.68 6.89
N GLY A 269 0.54 -27.42 7.29
CA GLY A 269 1.10 -26.92 8.56
C GLY A 269 0.12 -26.90 9.73
N VAL A 270 -1.17 -27.20 9.53
CA VAL A 270 -2.21 -27.09 10.59
C VAL A 270 -1.87 -27.93 11.83
N LYS A 271 -1.24 -29.09 11.66
CA LYS A 271 -0.88 -29.97 12.78
C LYS A 271 0.25 -29.41 13.65
N GLU A 272 1.00 -28.45 13.17
CA GLU A 272 2.12 -27.81 13.86
C GLU A 272 1.69 -26.61 14.72
N ILE A 273 0.40 -26.23 14.66
CA ILE A 273 -0.14 -25.08 15.40
C ILE A 273 0.01 -25.34 16.90
N ASN A 274 0.55 -24.34 17.60
CA ASN A 274 0.60 -24.29 19.05
C ASN A 274 0.19 -22.94 19.58
N GLY A 275 -0.24 -22.87 20.85
CA GLY A 275 -0.77 -21.66 21.45
C GLY A 275 0.23 -20.48 21.46
N ALA A 276 1.53 -20.77 21.63
CA ALA A 276 2.56 -19.74 21.62
C ALA A 276 2.71 -19.09 20.25
N TYR A 277 2.64 -19.89 19.17
CA TYR A 277 2.68 -19.38 17.81
C TYR A 277 1.44 -18.53 17.48
N VAL A 278 0.25 -19.01 17.85
CA VAL A 278 -0.99 -18.23 17.67
C VAL A 278 -0.92 -16.89 18.39
N ALA A 279 -0.43 -16.87 19.64
CA ALA A 279 -0.25 -15.64 20.40
C ALA A 279 0.76 -14.68 19.73
N SER A 280 1.88 -15.22 19.20
CA SER A 280 2.87 -14.40 18.48
C SER A 280 2.29 -13.76 17.22
N ILE A 281 1.47 -14.50 16.45
CA ILE A 281 0.76 -13.97 15.28
C ILE A 281 -0.23 -12.88 15.68
N ALA A 282 -1.04 -13.10 16.73
CA ALA A 282 -1.99 -12.10 17.21
C ALA A 282 -1.29 -10.78 17.58
N VAL A 283 -0.18 -10.85 18.34
CA VAL A 283 0.57 -9.66 18.75
C VAL A 283 1.26 -8.96 17.58
N ALA A 284 1.67 -9.71 16.54
CA ALA A 284 2.25 -9.10 15.34
C ALA A 284 1.20 -8.36 14.48
N TYR A 285 -0.01 -8.93 14.32
CA TYR A 285 -1.00 -8.40 13.36
C TYR A 285 -1.99 -7.42 13.97
N VAL A 286 -2.45 -7.63 15.22
CA VAL A 286 -3.49 -6.80 15.85
C VAL A 286 -3.10 -5.31 15.93
N PRO A 287 -1.88 -4.92 16.39
CA PRO A 287 -1.50 -3.51 16.40
C PRO A 287 -1.40 -2.89 15.01
N VAL A 288 -0.94 -3.67 14.02
CA VAL A 288 -0.82 -3.19 12.63
C VAL A 288 -2.18 -2.96 11.99
N ALA A 289 -3.21 -3.73 12.39
CA ALA A 289 -4.58 -3.46 11.94
C ALA A 289 -5.07 -2.06 12.31
N LEU A 290 -4.62 -1.49 13.45
CA LEU A 290 -4.93 -0.10 13.82
C LEU A 290 -4.22 0.92 12.92
N VAL A 291 -3.02 0.59 12.43
CA VAL A 291 -2.29 1.41 11.46
C VAL A 291 -3.04 1.43 10.12
N VAL A 292 -3.41 0.26 9.63
CA VAL A 292 -4.15 0.10 8.36
C VAL A 292 -5.56 0.70 8.45
N PHE A 293 -6.17 0.71 9.63
CA PHE A 293 -7.41 1.45 9.88
C PHE A 293 -7.23 2.97 9.64
N ALA A 294 -6.10 3.55 10.04
CA ALA A 294 -5.80 4.95 9.76
C ALA A 294 -5.64 5.21 8.25
N GLU A 295 -4.95 4.31 7.55
CA GLU A 295 -4.79 4.34 6.08
C GLU A 295 -6.17 4.25 5.39
N HIS A 296 -7.02 3.34 5.82
CA HIS A 296 -8.38 3.18 5.32
C HIS A 296 -9.21 4.47 5.40
N ILE A 297 -9.14 5.17 6.55
CA ILE A 297 -9.82 6.47 6.71
C ILE A 297 -9.25 7.52 5.76
N ALA A 298 -7.92 7.56 5.61
CA ALA A 298 -7.25 8.52 4.73
C ALA A 298 -7.67 8.33 3.27
N ASP A 299 -7.65 7.08 2.78
CA ASP A 299 -8.06 6.74 1.42
C ASP A 299 -9.52 7.07 1.15
N HIS A 300 -10.41 6.78 2.11
CA HIS A 300 -11.83 7.09 1.97
C HIS A 300 -12.11 8.60 1.99
N LYS A 301 -11.39 9.37 2.81
CA LYS A 301 -11.48 10.84 2.77
C LYS A 301 -10.97 11.41 1.45
N ASN A 302 -9.86 10.90 0.95
CA ASN A 302 -9.30 11.29 -0.34
C ASN A 302 -10.27 10.97 -1.48
N LEU A 303 -10.77 9.72 -1.53
CA LEU A 303 -11.75 9.30 -2.53
C LEU A 303 -13.05 10.10 -2.43
N SER A 304 -13.56 10.38 -1.21
CA SER A 304 -14.74 11.21 -0.97
C SER A 304 -14.60 12.60 -1.57
N SER A 305 -13.42 13.21 -1.45
CA SER A 305 -13.10 14.50 -2.06
C SER A 305 -13.13 14.45 -3.60
N ILE A 306 -12.67 13.34 -4.19
CA ILE A 306 -12.63 13.15 -5.65
C ILE A 306 -14.04 12.95 -6.22
N ILE A 307 -14.87 12.14 -5.53
CA ILE A 307 -16.22 11.77 -6.00
C ILE A 307 -17.32 12.70 -5.50
N GLU A 308 -16.97 13.71 -4.70
CA GLU A 308 -17.90 14.68 -4.08
C GLU A 308 -19.04 14.00 -3.28
N GLN A 309 -18.73 12.85 -2.66
CA GLN A 309 -19.66 12.09 -1.81
C GLN A 309 -18.93 11.60 -0.56
N ASP A 310 -19.48 11.86 0.61
CA ASP A 310 -18.87 11.38 1.86
C ASP A 310 -19.08 9.86 2.04
N LEU A 311 -18.02 9.10 1.79
CA LEU A 311 -18.02 7.65 1.95
C LEU A 311 -18.03 7.21 3.43
N LEU A 312 -17.68 8.10 4.35
CA LEU A 312 -17.74 7.81 5.78
C LEU A 312 -19.19 7.86 6.30
N GLU A 313 -20.07 8.59 5.59
CA GLU A 313 -21.51 8.61 5.85
C GLU A 313 -22.27 7.62 4.97
N ASN A 314 -21.94 7.52 3.67
CA ASN A 314 -22.62 6.66 2.72
C ASN A 314 -21.65 5.97 1.74
N PRO A 315 -21.39 4.67 1.88
CA PRO A 315 -22.14 3.60 2.59
C PRO A 315 -21.95 3.60 4.12
N GLY A 316 -21.07 4.42 4.65
CA GLY A 316 -20.75 4.54 6.05
C GLY A 316 -19.49 3.76 6.46
N LEU A 317 -18.67 4.37 7.35
CA LEU A 317 -17.38 3.82 7.78
C LEU A 317 -17.50 2.40 8.34
N SER A 318 -18.57 2.08 9.08
CA SER A 318 -18.79 0.72 9.60
C SER A 318 -18.86 -0.33 8.47
N ARG A 319 -19.46 0.00 7.32
CA ARG A 319 -19.56 -0.93 6.19
C ARG A 319 -18.27 -1.07 5.42
N THR A 320 -17.57 0.05 5.21
CA THR A 320 -16.28 0.02 4.51
C THR A 320 -15.25 -0.75 5.33
N LEU A 321 -15.24 -0.60 6.66
CA LEU A 321 -14.39 -1.39 7.56
C LEU A 321 -14.73 -2.87 7.55
N LEU A 322 -16.03 -3.24 7.61
CA LEU A 322 -16.42 -4.65 7.50
C LEU A 322 -15.98 -5.24 6.16
N GLY A 323 -16.17 -4.50 5.07
CA GLY A 323 -15.76 -4.92 3.74
C GLY A 323 -14.26 -5.12 3.64
N ASP A 324 -13.47 -4.19 4.17
CA ASP A 324 -12.01 -4.26 4.17
C ASP A 324 -11.51 -5.42 5.07
N GLY A 325 -12.01 -5.54 6.28
CA GLY A 325 -11.63 -6.62 7.21
C GLY A 325 -11.95 -8.02 6.68
N VAL A 326 -13.19 -8.25 6.24
CA VAL A 326 -13.60 -9.56 5.68
C VAL A 326 -12.94 -9.80 4.33
N GLY A 327 -12.78 -8.75 3.51
CA GLY A 327 -12.04 -8.80 2.24
C GLY A 327 -10.57 -9.15 2.45
N SER A 328 -9.95 -8.62 3.51
CA SER A 328 -8.58 -8.94 3.92
C SER A 328 -8.43 -10.41 4.31
N MET A 329 -9.36 -10.94 5.11
CA MET A 329 -9.39 -12.36 5.46
C MET A 329 -9.51 -13.25 4.22
N ALA A 330 -10.45 -12.91 3.31
CA ALA A 330 -10.66 -13.66 2.08
C ALA A 330 -9.44 -13.57 1.16
N GLY A 331 -8.85 -12.38 1.00
CA GLY A 331 -7.66 -12.18 0.20
C GLY A 331 -6.47 -13.00 0.69
N ALA A 332 -6.22 -12.99 2.00
CA ALA A 332 -5.13 -13.75 2.61
C ALA A 332 -5.37 -15.27 2.56
N PHE A 333 -6.61 -15.72 2.66
CA PHE A 333 -6.93 -17.16 2.55
C PHE A 333 -6.46 -17.72 1.22
N PHE A 334 -6.67 -17.00 0.12
CA PHE A 334 -6.23 -17.43 -1.21
C PHE A 334 -4.80 -17.01 -1.53
N GLY A 335 -4.42 -15.75 -1.25
CA GLY A 335 -3.18 -15.14 -1.71
C GLY A 335 -2.11 -14.91 -0.64
N GLY A 336 -2.39 -15.24 0.62
CA GLY A 336 -1.45 -15.06 1.74
C GLY A 336 -1.25 -13.62 2.20
N CYS A 337 -1.72 -12.63 1.45
CA CYS A 337 -1.55 -11.22 1.78
C CYS A 337 -2.85 -10.64 2.33
N PRO A 338 -2.86 -10.09 3.56
CA PRO A 338 -3.97 -9.26 4.02
C PRO A 338 -4.18 -8.08 3.07
N ASN A 339 -5.43 -7.81 2.70
CA ASN A 339 -5.76 -6.73 1.79
C ASN A 339 -6.08 -5.43 2.55
N THR A 340 -5.91 -4.31 1.87
CA THR A 340 -6.35 -2.97 2.30
C THR A 340 -6.76 -2.15 1.09
N THR A 341 -7.38 -1.00 1.33
CA THR A 341 -7.67 -0.03 0.26
C THR A 341 -6.38 0.45 -0.40
N TYR A 342 -6.43 0.65 -1.73
CA TYR A 342 -5.27 1.07 -2.51
C TYR A 342 -5.35 2.55 -2.89
N GLY A 343 -4.36 3.32 -2.45
CA GLY A 343 -4.15 4.70 -2.87
C GLY A 343 -3.95 4.84 -4.38
N GLU A 344 -3.31 3.84 -5.02
CA GLU A 344 -3.14 3.75 -6.48
C GLU A 344 -4.49 3.61 -7.20
N SER A 345 -5.43 2.86 -6.61
CA SER A 345 -6.79 2.74 -7.11
C SER A 345 -7.52 4.08 -7.05
N VAL A 346 -7.41 4.79 -5.92
CA VAL A 346 -7.95 6.14 -5.73
C VAL A 346 -7.32 7.12 -6.72
N GLY A 347 -6.00 7.06 -6.91
CA GLY A 347 -5.27 7.86 -7.89
C GLY A 347 -5.71 7.60 -9.32
N CYS A 348 -5.98 6.33 -9.67
CA CYS A 348 -6.48 5.96 -10.99
C CYS A 348 -7.90 6.52 -11.23
N VAL A 349 -8.79 6.50 -10.22
CA VAL A 349 -10.11 7.16 -10.27
C VAL A 349 -9.95 8.66 -10.52
N ALA A 350 -9.05 9.32 -9.78
CA ALA A 350 -8.79 10.75 -9.95
C ALA A 350 -8.31 11.09 -11.37
N ILE A 351 -7.33 10.35 -11.90
CA ILE A 351 -6.72 10.64 -13.21
C ILE A 351 -7.66 10.28 -14.37
N SER A 352 -8.40 9.17 -14.27
CA SER A 352 -9.30 8.70 -15.32
C SER A 352 -10.64 9.44 -15.35
N GLY A 353 -11.02 10.07 -14.22
CA GLY A 353 -12.35 10.63 -14.02
C GLY A 353 -13.44 9.57 -13.97
N ASN A 354 -13.10 8.30 -13.77
CA ASN A 354 -14.05 7.19 -13.73
C ASN A 354 -14.16 6.60 -12.31
N ALA A 355 -15.23 6.95 -11.62
CA ALA A 355 -15.57 6.43 -10.30
C ALA A 355 -16.63 5.32 -10.35
N SER A 356 -16.90 4.72 -11.52
CA SER A 356 -17.91 3.67 -11.65
C SER A 356 -17.53 2.40 -10.88
N VAL A 357 -18.38 1.97 -9.96
CA VAL A 357 -18.21 0.71 -9.24
C VAL A 357 -18.25 -0.50 -10.18
N VAL A 358 -18.95 -0.40 -11.31
CA VAL A 358 -18.96 -1.46 -12.33
C VAL A 358 -17.56 -1.66 -12.90
N THR A 359 -16.78 -0.60 -13.03
CA THR A 359 -15.38 -0.69 -13.46
C THR A 359 -14.54 -1.43 -12.42
N ILE A 360 -14.66 -1.09 -11.13
CA ILE A 360 -13.94 -1.77 -10.05
C ILE A 360 -14.33 -3.25 -9.97
N LEU A 361 -15.62 -3.57 -10.08
CA LEU A 361 -16.10 -4.95 -10.16
C LEU A 361 -15.46 -5.72 -11.32
N THR A 362 -15.44 -5.10 -12.50
CA THR A 362 -14.80 -5.70 -13.69
C THR A 362 -13.31 -5.87 -13.50
N THR A 363 -12.63 -4.91 -12.86
CA THR A 363 -11.21 -5.02 -12.50
C THR A 363 -10.94 -6.21 -11.58
N ALA A 364 -11.79 -6.41 -10.55
CA ALA A 364 -11.66 -7.54 -9.62
C ALA A 364 -11.83 -8.89 -10.35
N ILE A 365 -12.81 -9.00 -11.25
CA ILE A 365 -13.01 -10.19 -12.07
C ILE A 365 -11.80 -10.39 -13.01
N MET A 366 -11.29 -9.32 -13.64
CA MET A 366 -10.10 -9.41 -14.49
C MET A 366 -8.86 -9.86 -13.71
N ALA A 367 -8.66 -9.37 -12.48
CA ALA A 367 -7.55 -9.80 -11.62
C ALA A 367 -7.63 -11.32 -11.34
N ILE A 368 -8.82 -11.82 -11.04
CA ILE A 368 -9.06 -13.26 -10.85
C ILE A 368 -8.75 -14.04 -12.13
N VAL A 369 -9.28 -13.61 -13.28
CA VAL A 369 -9.08 -14.32 -14.56
C VAL A 369 -7.61 -14.32 -14.98
N VAL A 370 -6.95 -13.17 -14.87
CA VAL A 370 -5.54 -13.01 -15.29
C VAL A 370 -4.60 -13.81 -14.39
N SER A 371 -4.97 -14.06 -13.13
CA SER A 371 -4.17 -14.91 -12.21
C SER A 371 -4.01 -16.37 -12.69
N PHE A 372 -4.87 -16.85 -13.59
CA PHE A 372 -4.79 -18.17 -14.24
C PHE A 372 -4.07 -18.12 -15.58
N PHE A 373 -3.70 -16.94 -16.08
CA PHE A 373 -3.02 -16.86 -17.37
C PHE A 373 -1.52 -17.12 -17.21
N ALA A 374 -1.12 -18.37 -17.37
CA ALA A 374 0.24 -18.86 -17.10
C ALA A 374 1.37 -18.00 -17.71
N PRO A 375 1.34 -17.56 -18.98
CA PRO A 375 2.41 -16.73 -19.52
C PRO A 375 2.59 -15.41 -18.78
N PHE A 376 1.50 -14.77 -18.37
CA PHE A 376 1.54 -13.54 -17.62
C PHE A 376 2.06 -13.74 -16.20
N VAL A 377 1.57 -14.78 -15.53
CA VAL A 377 2.03 -15.15 -14.17
C VAL A 377 3.51 -15.48 -14.17
N THR A 378 3.97 -16.27 -15.15
CA THR A 378 5.40 -16.59 -15.30
C THR A 378 6.23 -15.34 -15.57
N PHE A 379 5.75 -14.42 -16.42
CA PHE A 379 6.40 -13.13 -16.62
C PHE A 379 6.58 -12.39 -15.27
N LEU A 380 5.53 -12.32 -14.45
CA LEU A 380 5.60 -11.66 -13.14
C LEU A 380 6.66 -12.30 -12.23
N SER A 381 6.75 -13.63 -12.21
CA SER A 381 7.71 -14.37 -11.39
C SER A 381 9.17 -14.22 -11.87
N THR A 382 9.39 -13.84 -13.11
CA THR A 382 10.74 -13.61 -13.66
C THR A 382 11.23 -12.16 -13.52
N ILE A 383 10.39 -11.24 -13.03
CA ILE A 383 10.81 -9.85 -12.82
C ILE A 383 11.94 -9.83 -11.78
N PRO A 384 13.16 -9.36 -12.13
CA PRO A 384 14.27 -9.37 -11.21
C PRO A 384 14.10 -8.38 -10.07
N SER A 385 14.66 -8.74 -8.90
CA SER A 385 14.55 -7.93 -7.68
C SER A 385 15.01 -6.49 -7.89
N CYS A 386 16.05 -6.24 -8.71
CA CYS A 386 16.52 -4.90 -9.00
C CYS A 386 15.47 -4.02 -9.70
N VAL A 387 14.68 -4.60 -10.62
CA VAL A 387 13.58 -3.91 -11.30
C VAL A 387 12.47 -3.60 -10.30
N MET A 388 12.11 -4.57 -9.44
CA MET A 388 11.15 -4.36 -8.36
C MET A 388 11.64 -3.33 -7.34
N GLY A 389 12.92 -3.32 -7.00
CA GLY A 389 13.54 -2.30 -6.13
C GLY A 389 13.35 -0.89 -6.68
N GLY A 390 13.54 -0.69 -7.99
CA GLY A 390 13.26 0.59 -8.65
C GLY A 390 11.79 1.04 -8.54
N VAL A 391 10.86 0.10 -8.70
CA VAL A 391 9.41 0.35 -8.49
C VAL A 391 9.12 0.66 -7.03
N CYS A 392 9.67 -0.12 -6.11
CA CYS A 392 9.41 0.00 -4.66
C CYS A 392 9.91 1.33 -4.09
N ILE A 393 11.03 1.89 -4.58
CA ILE A 393 11.46 3.24 -4.20
C ILE A 393 10.36 4.26 -4.46
N ALA A 394 9.72 4.21 -5.64
CA ALA A 394 8.63 5.13 -5.97
C ALA A 394 7.36 4.84 -5.15
N LEU A 395 6.97 3.56 -5.00
CA LEU A 395 5.77 3.16 -4.24
C LEU A 395 5.89 3.56 -2.76
N TYR A 396 7.01 3.21 -2.10
CA TYR A 396 7.22 3.54 -0.69
C TYR A 396 7.35 5.04 -0.48
N GLY A 397 7.97 5.74 -1.45
CA GLY A 397 8.02 7.20 -1.48
C GLY A 397 6.62 7.81 -1.53
N PHE A 398 5.72 7.27 -2.34
CA PHE A 398 4.34 7.77 -2.42
C PHE A 398 3.57 7.53 -1.12
N ILE A 399 3.73 6.36 -0.47
CA ILE A 399 3.13 6.07 0.83
C ILE A 399 3.65 7.07 1.87
N ALA A 400 4.98 7.25 1.95
CA ALA A 400 5.60 8.18 2.89
C ALA A 400 5.11 9.62 2.70
N VAL A 401 5.08 10.11 1.46
CA VAL A 401 4.60 11.47 1.14
C VAL A 401 3.10 11.61 1.37
N SER A 402 2.30 10.57 1.14
CA SER A 402 0.86 10.58 1.44
C SER A 402 0.61 10.85 2.93
N GLY A 403 1.35 10.17 3.81
CA GLY A 403 1.31 10.43 5.25
C GLY A 403 1.74 11.87 5.60
N LEU A 404 2.82 12.39 4.98
CA LEU A 404 3.26 13.77 5.21
C LEU A 404 2.22 14.80 4.76
N LYS A 405 1.49 14.55 3.67
CA LYS A 405 0.41 15.43 3.23
C LYS A 405 -0.70 15.57 4.28
N MET A 406 -0.95 14.54 5.08
CA MET A 406 -1.93 14.60 6.17
C MET A 406 -1.51 15.55 7.29
N LEU A 407 -0.22 15.90 7.40
CA LEU A 407 0.28 16.89 8.34
C LEU A 407 0.11 18.34 7.87
N GLN A 408 -0.23 18.60 6.61
CA GLN A 408 -0.36 19.96 6.08
C GLN A 408 -1.33 20.85 6.87
N PRO A 409 -2.50 20.36 7.34
CA PRO A 409 -3.41 21.17 8.15
C PRO A 409 -3.03 21.22 9.63
N VAL A 410 -1.95 20.56 10.05
CA VAL A 410 -1.52 20.48 11.45
C VAL A 410 -0.51 21.59 11.73
N ASP A 411 -0.77 22.42 12.75
CA ASP A 411 0.21 23.39 13.22
C ASP A 411 1.33 22.68 13.99
N LEU A 412 2.50 22.59 13.35
CA LEU A 412 3.70 21.98 13.94
C LEU A 412 4.51 22.96 14.81
N ASN A 413 4.12 24.23 14.92
CA ASN A 413 4.68 25.17 15.89
C ASN A 413 4.12 24.92 17.28
N ASP A 414 2.96 24.27 17.39
CA ASP A 414 2.48 23.75 18.68
C ASP A 414 3.36 22.61 19.14
N ASN A 415 4.04 22.78 20.25
CA ASN A 415 4.95 21.80 20.87
C ASN A 415 4.29 20.42 21.03
N ARG A 416 2.99 20.38 21.33
CA ARG A 416 2.24 19.14 21.43
C ARG A 416 2.28 18.34 20.11
N ASN A 417 1.89 18.99 19.04
CA ASN A 417 1.87 18.37 17.71
C ASN A 417 3.28 17.99 17.27
N LEU A 418 4.26 18.85 17.55
CA LEU A 418 5.66 18.61 17.28
C LEU A 418 6.15 17.33 17.99
N PHE A 419 5.88 17.16 19.30
CA PHE A 419 6.33 15.98 20.05
C PHE A 419 5.61 14.70 19.61
N VAL A 420 4.32 14.76 19.28
CA VAL A 420 3.59 13.58 18.76
C VAL A 420 4.19 13.15 17.43
N ALA A 421 4.32 14.07 16.46
CA ALA A 421 4.85 13.75 15.15
C ALA A 421 6.31 13.26 15.20
N SER A 422 7.18 13.96 15.95
CA SER A 422 8.60 13.61 16.06
C SER A 422 8.80 12.25 16.74
N THR A 423 8.02 11.93 17.80
CA THR A 423 8.10 10.63 18.45
C THR A 423 7.78 9.50 17.48
N ILE A 424 6.70 9.62 16.71
CA ILE A 424 6.29 8.59 15.75
C ILE A 424 7.37 8.43 14.67
N LEU A 425 7.83 9.54 14.05
CA LEU A 425 8.80 9.49 12.97
C LEU A 425 10.14 8.90 13.42
N ILE A 426 10.68 9.36 14.55
CA ILE A 426 12.00 8.90 15.03
C ILE A 426 11.94 7.45 15.50
N THR A 427 10.90 7.05 16.21
CA THR A 427 10.78 5.65 16.66
C THR A 427 10.53 4.71 15.49
N GLY A 428 9.76 5.15 14.50
CA GLY A 428 9.48 4.38 13.28
C GLY A 428 10.71 4.23 12.37
N ILE A 429 11.43 5.31 12.09
CA ILE A 429 12.65 5.27 11.26
C ILE A 429 13.79 4.58 12.02
N GLY A 430 13.90 4.81 13.32
CA GLY A 430 14.91 4.21 14.19
C GLY A 430 14.76 2.71 14.41
N GLY A 431 13.66 2.10 13.93
CA GLY A 431 13.49 0.65 13.96
C GLY A 431 13.10 0.11 15.35
N LEU A 432 12.48 0.93 16.22
CA LEU A 432 12.05 0.47 17.54
C LEU A 432 11.07 -0.70 17.41
N SER A 433 11.52 -1.88 17.78
CA SER A 433 10.69 -3.08 17.91
C SER A 433 10.86 -3.65 19.31
N LEU A 434 9.80 -4.21 19.87
CA LEU A 434 9.82 -4.82 21.21
C LEU A 434 9.61 -6.32 21.07
N THR A 435 10.60 -7.09 21.52
CA THR A 435 10.54 -8.55 21.47
C THR A 435 10.38 -9.11 22.89
N PHE A 436 9.31 -9.87 23.12
CA PHE A 436 9.00 -10.56 24.36
C PHE A 436 9.00 -12.07 24.11
N GLY A 437 10.12 -12.72 24.35
CA GLY A 437 10.30 -14.13 24.03
C GLY A 437 10.24 -14.37 22.51
N LYS A 438 9.20 -15.08 22.05
CA LYS A 438 8.96 -15.34 20.61
C LYS A 438 8.03 -14.32 19.93
N VAL A 439 7.59 -13.30 20.67
CA VAL A 439 6.60 -12.32 20.22
C VAL A 439 7.30 -11.00 19.94
N THR A 440 7.17 -10.47 18.72
CA THR A 440 7.74 -9.18 18.33
C THR A 440 6.64 -8.21 17.92
N ILE A 441 6.56 -7.07 18.60
CA ILE A 441 5.76 -5.93 18.18
C ILE A 441 6.56 -5.18 17.11
N THR A 442 5.99 -5.02 15.94
CA THR A 442 6.66 -4.38 14.79
C THR A 442 6.93 -2.91 15.05
N THR A 443 7.92 -2.37 14.36
CA THR A 443 8.33 -0.96 14.45
C THR A 443 7.18 0.01 14.24
N VAL A 444 6.36 -0.22 13.21
CA VAL A 444 5.22 0.65 12.89
C VAL A 444 4.18 0.63 14.00
N ALA A 445 3.92 -0.55 14.58
CA ALA A 445 3.00 -0.69 15.71
C ALA A 445 3.53 0.00 16.99
N CYS A 446 4.82 -0.15 17.29
CA CYS A 446 5.45 0.55 18.42
C CYS A 446 5.35 2.08 18.26
N ALA A 447 5.63 2.58 17.08
CA ALA A 447 5.57 4.02 16.78
C ALA A 447 4.13 4.57 16.93
N LEU A 448 3.12 3.85 16.41
CA LEU A 448 1.72 4.23 16.58
C LEU A 448 1.31 4.26 18.06
N ILE A 449 1.63 3.19 18.82
CA ILE A 449 1.28 3.11 20.24
C ILE A 449 1.91 4.26 21.01
N LEU A 450 3.20 4.54 20.79
CA LEU A 450 3.89 5.67 21.43
C LEU A 450 3.28 7.00 21.01
N GLY A 451 2.96 7.19 19.75
CA GLY A 451 2.31 8.40 19.26
C GLY A 451 0.95 8.66 19.90
N ILE A 452 0.12 7.61 20.05
CA ILE A 452 -1.15 7.69 20.76
C ILE A 452 -0.92 8.04 22.24
N LEU A 453 0.04 7.40 22.90
CA LEU A 453 0.37 7.68 24.30
C LEU A 453 0.81 9.14 24.48
N VAL A 454 1.73 9.63 23.65
CA VAL A 454 2.18 11.04 23.70
C VAL A 454 1.02 11.98 23.42
N ASN A 455 0.17 11.67 22.44
CA ASN A 455 -1.02 12.47 22.14
C ASN A 455 -1.98 12.54 23.34
N LEU A 456 -2.21 11.43 24.03
CA LEU A 456 -3.06 11.39 25.23
C LEU A 456 -2.43 12.13 26.42
N LEU A 457 -1.14 11.96 26.64
CA LEU A 457 -0.40 12.64 27.72
C LEU A 457 -0.37 14.15 27.54
N THR A 458 -0.21 14.61 26.30
CA THR A 458 -0.17 16.03 25.96
C THR A 458 -1.56 16.67 25.83
N ASN A 459 -2.64 15.86 25.83
CA ASN A 459 -4.04 16.32 25.75
C ASN A 459 -4.59 16.78 27.13
N GLY A 460 -3.74 16.97 28.12
CA GLY A 460 -4.14 17.53 29.41
C GLY A 460 -4.84 18.88 29.25
N LYS A 461 -5.84 19.16 30.11
CA LYS A 461 -6.66 20.37 30.10
C LYS A 461 -5.80 21.62 29.90
N ARG A 462 -5.70 22.12 28.67
CA ARG A 462 -5.39 23.53 28.46
C ARG A 462 -6.55 24.29 29.13
N LYS A 463 -6.29 25.09 30.15
CA LYS A 463 -7.12 26.23 30.45
C LYS A 463 -7.11 27.04 29.16
N ASP A 464 -8.29 27.27 28.60
CA ASP A 464 -8.47 28.20 27.49
C ASP A 464 -7.84 29.54 27.91
N GLU A 465 -6.58 29.77 27.53
CA GLU A 465 -6.07 31.12 27.46
C GLU A 465 -6.89 31.78 26.35
N PRO A 466 -7.61 32.87 26.67
CA PRO A 466 -8.34 33.60 25.62
C PRO A 466 -7.33 33.91 24.52
N CYS A 467 -7.66 33.59 23.28
CA CYS A 467 -6.96 34.16 22.13
C CYS A 467 -6.93 35.68 22.40
N GLU A 468 -5.76 36.27 22.68
CA GLU A 468 -5.57 37.69 22.50
C GLU A 468 -5.86 37.91 21.02
N ASP A 469 -7.07 38.42 20.74
CA ASP A 469 -7.42 38.95 19.46
C ASP A 469 -6.33 39.98 19.13
N LEU A 470 -5.44 39.58 18.21
CA LEU A 470 -4.60 40.55 17.52
C LEU A 470 -5.58 41.50 16.81
N VAL A 471 -5.93 42.54 17.48
CA VAL A 471 -6.68 43.68 16.92
C VAL A 471 -5.83 44.15 15.76
N GLU A 472 -6.19 43.73 14.54
CA GLU A 472 -5.70 44.36 13.33
C GLU A 472 -6.15 45.81 13.38
N GLU A 473 -5.26 46.74 13.78
CA GLU A 473 -5.45 48.16 13.56
C GLU A 473 -5.63 48.37 12.07
N GLU A 474 -6.86 48.64 11.66
CA GLU A 474 -7.15 49.10 10.30
C GLU A 474 -6.32 50.36 10.00
N PRO A 475 -5.52 50.38 8.94
CA PRO A 475 -4.85 51.59 8.55
C PRO A 475 -5.90 52.64 8.12
N LYS A 476 -6.04 53.70 8.93
CA LYS A 476 -6.84 54.86 8.58
C LYS A 476 -6.40 55.41 7.24
N CYS A 477 -7.20 55.18 6.22
CA CYS A 477 -7.04 55.79 4.90
C CYS A 477 -7.36 57.28 5.04
N SER A 478 -6.32 58.14 5.14
CA SER A 478 -6.48 59.57 5.09
C SER A 478 -6.84 59.97 3.65
N LYS A 479 -8.02 60.51 3.49
CA LYS A 479 -8.39 61.26 2.28
C LYS A 479 -7.51 62.53 2.19
N LYS A 480 -6.73 62.61 1.13
CA LYS A 480 -6.37 63.84 0.42
C LYS A 480 -6.30 63.56 -1.08
#